data_6aca5701158c5c806338ff150e681cb2
#
_entry.id   6aca5701158c5c806338ff150e681cb2
#
_cell.length_a   1.000
_cell.length_b   1.000
_cell.length_c   1.000
_cell.angle_alpha   90.00
_cell.angle_beta   90.00
_cell.angle_gamma   90.00
#
_symmetry.space_group_name_H-M   'P 1'
#
loop_
_entity.id
_entity.type
_entity.pdbx_description
1 polymer ?
#
loop_
_entity_poly.entity_id
_entity_poly.type
_entity_poly.pdbx_seq_one_letter_code
_entity_poly.pdbx_strand_id
1 'polypeptide(L)'
;MKVNEYFDGKVKSMSFVNKEGEATIGLMDVGEYEFSTCKKEFMTIVSGKMIVKLPGETIWKEFGKNDTFIVEANEKYNVKLAKQTAYICFYK
;
A
#
# COMPACT_ATOMS: atom_id res chain seq x y z
N MET A 1 15.36 6.99 -10.91
CA MET A 1 14.13 6.49 -10.31
C MET A 1 13.68 7.43 -9.19
N LYS A 2 12.38 7.61 -9.07
CA LYS A 2 11.82 8.55 -8.11
C LYS A 2 11.59 7.87 -6.77
N VAL A 3 12.02 8.54 -5.69
CA VAL A 3 11.74 8.11 -4.31
C VAL A 3 10.63 8.99 -3.76
N ASN A 4 9.60 8.37 -3.19
CA ASN A 4 8.47 9.05 -2.57
C ASN A 4 8.53 8.86 -1.06
N GLU A 5 8.26 9.93 -0.31
CA GLU A 5 8.19 9.86 1.15
C GLU A 5 6.87 10.45 1.62
N TYR A 6 6.23 9.78 2.58
CA TYR A 6 4.98 10.19 3.18
C TYR A 6 5.06 10.03 4.69
N PHE A 7 4.23 10.78 5.42
CA PHE A 7 4.10 10.68 6.89
C PHE A 7 5.46 10.83 7.60
N ASP A 8 6.20 11.90 7.26
CA ASP A 8 7.50 12.22 7.84
C ASP A 8 8.53 11.08 7.64
N GLY A 9 8.50 10.44 6.47
CA GLY A 9 9.44 9.39 6.12
C GLY A 9 9.10 8.01 6.65
N LYS A 10 7.94 7.85 7.31
CA LYS A 10 7.51 6.52 7.81
C LYS A 10 7.08 5.59 6.68
N VAL A 11 6.69 6.15 5.55
CA VAL A 11 6.38 5.39 4.33
C VAL A 11 7.28 5.90 3.23
N LYS A 12 8.04 4.99 2.62
CA LYS A 12 8.94 5.32 1.51
C LYS A 12 8.75 4.32 0.39
N SER A 13 8.72 4.81 -0.84
CA SER A 13 8.57 3.95 -2.01
C SER A 13 9.39 4.49 -3.17
N MET A 14 9.68 3.59 -4.12
CA MET A 14 10.32 3.96 -5.37
C MET A 14 9.39 3.57 -6.52
N SER A 15 9.22 4.49 -7.45
CA SER A 15 8.37 4.27 -8.64
C SER A 15 9.19 3.65 -9.75
N PHE A 16 8.59 2.74 -10.50
CA PHE A 16 9.20 2.15 -11.68
C PHE A 16 8.11 1.77 -12.68
N VAL A 17 8.52 1.56 -13.93
CA VAL A 17 7.62 1.14 -14.99
C VAL A 17 8.34 0.13 -15.88
N ASN A 18 7.63 -0.92 -16.27
CA ASN A 18 8.12 -1.91 -17.22
C ASN A 18 6.92 -2.49 -17.97
N LYS A 19 7.09 -3.66 -18.61
CA LYS A 19 6.01 -4.31 -19.37
C LYS A 19 4.79 -4.66 -18.53
N GLU A 20 4.97 -4.82 -17.21
CA GLU A 20 3.87 -5.12 -16.30
C GLU A 20 3.05 -3.88 -15.92
N GLY A 21 3.58 -2.69 -16.24
CA GLY A 21 2.90 -1.43 -15.99
C GLY A 21 3.63 -0.55 -14.99
N GLU A 22 2.92 0.46 -14.51
CA GLU A 22 3.42 1.42 -13.53
C GLU A 22 3.25 0.86 -12.13
N ALA A 23 4.31 0.97 -11.31
CA ALA A 23 4.29 0.39 -9.97
C ALA A 23 5.18 1.17 -9.01
N THR A 24 4.96 0.93 -7.71
CA THR A 24 5.90 1.33 -6.66
C THR A 24 6.26 0.11 -5.83
N ILE A 25 7.49 0.09 -5.32
CA ILE A 25 7.91 -0.85 -4.30
C ILE A 25 8.30 -0.04 -3.08
N GLY A 26 7.86 -0.45 -1.89
CA GLY A 26 8.03 0.39 -0.73
C GLY A 26 8.04 -0.31 0.60
N LEU A 27 8.28 0.51 1.62
CA LEU A 27 8.33 0.09 3.02
C LEU A 27 7.45 1.01 3.84
N MET A 28 6.72 0.44 4.78
CA MET A 28 5.94 1.18 5.77
C MET A 28 6.44 0.84 7.17
N ASP A 29 6.67 1.87 7.96
CA ASP A 29 7.03 1.69 9.36
C ASP A 29 5.78 1.41 10.20
N VAL A 30 5.99 0.96 11.43
CA VAL A 30 4.92 0.72 12.42
C VAL A 30 4.09 1.99 12.56
N GLY A 31 2.77 1.84 12.53
CA GLY A 31 1.87 2.98 12.66
C GLY A 31 0.52 2.75 12.02
N GLU A 32 -0.21 3.84 11.89
CA GLU A 32 -1.55 3.83 11.31
C GLU A 32 -1.61 4.96 10.29
N TYR A 33 -2.08 4.65 9.07
CA TYR A 33 -2.06 5.59 7.95
C TYR A 33 -3.38 5.59 7.20
N GLU A 34 -3.73 6.77 6.65
CA GLU A 34 -4.83 6.87 5.70
C GLU A 34 -4.24 7.22 4.33
N PHE A 35 -4.60 6.44 3.32
CA PHE A 35 -4.16 6.66 1.94
C PHE A 35 -5.34 7.01 1.04
N SER A 36 -5.06 7.84 0.03
CA SER A 36 -6.02 8.19 -1.02
C SER A 36 -5.49 7.68 -2.34
N THR A 37 -6.39 7.18 -3.19
CA THR A 37 -6.03 6.68 -4.52
C THR A 37 -6.48 7.64 -5.61
N CYS A 38 -5.72 7.74 -6.69
CA CYS A 38 -6.15 8.41 -7.92
C CYS A 38 -6.21 7.44 -9.10
N LYS A 39 -5.67 6.24 -8.93
CA LYS A 39 -5.77 5.13 -9.88
C LYS A 39 -6.13 3.87 -9.10
N LYS A 40 -6.63 2.87 -9.80
CA LYS A 40 -6.88 1.56 -9.21
C LYS A 40 -5.54 0.95 -8.77
N GLU A 41 -5.48 0.50 -7.53
CA GLU A 41 -4.26 -0.05 -6.94
C GLU A 41 -4.39 -1.54 -6.66
N PHE A 42 -3.35 -2.28 -7.03
CA PHE A 42 -3.20 -3.70 -6.68
C PHE A 42 -2.04 -3.79 -5.70
N MET A 43 -2.34 -3.90 -4.43
CA MET A 43 -1.35 -3.88 -3.34
C MET A 43 -1.03 -5.30 -2.91
N THR A 44 0.24 -5.71 -3.05
CA THR A 44 0.70 -7.03 -2.62
C THR A 44 1.73 -6.88 -1.51
N ILE A 45 1.55 -7.63 -0.42
CA ILE A 45 2.50 -7.65 0.68
C ILE A 45 3.67 -8.56 0.31
N VAL A 46 4.88 -8.02 0.35
CA VAL A 46 6.11 -8.76 0.08
C VAL A 46 6.62 -9.42 1.37
N SER A 47 6.59 -8.68 2.47
CA SER A 47 7.02 -9.16 3.77
C SER A 47 6.34 -8.35 4.86
N GLY A 48 5.88 -8.99 5.88
CA GLY A 48 5.16 -8.34 6.98
C GLY A 48 3.67 -8.59 6.89
N LYS A 49 2.89 -7.60 7.38
CA LYS A 49 1.45 -7.74 7.48
C LYS A 49 0.80 -6.37 7.51
N MET A 50 -0.33 -6.23 6.82
CA MET A 50 -1.16 -5.03 6.88
C MET A 50 -2.54 -5.38 7.39
N ILE A 51 -3.07 -4.56 8.30
CA ILE A 51 -4.45 -4.63 8.75
C ILE A 51 -5.14 -3.47 8.08
N VAL A 52 -6.11 -3.74 7.21
CA VAL A 52 -6.66 -2.76 6.27
C VAL A 52 -8.16 -2.61 6.45
N LYS A 53 -8.61 -1.36 6.50
CA LYS A 53 -10.02 -1.03 6.39
C LYS A 53 -10.24 -0.51 4.98
N LEU A 54 -10.86 -1.32 4.13
CA LEU A 54 -11.09 -0.99 2.72
C LEU A 54 -12.17 0.08 2.57
N PRO A 55 -12.22 0.78 1.43
CA PRO A 55 -13.19 1.86 1.22
C PRO A 55 -14.64 1.41 1.48
N GLY A 56 -15.37 2.22 2.25
CA GLY A 56 -16.78 1.95 2.57
C GLY A 56 -17.00 0.83 3.58
N GLU A 57 -15.94 0.18 4.06
CA GLU A 57 -16.06 -0.89 5.04
C GLU A 57 -15.80 -0.38 6.45
N THR A 58 -16.38 -1.04 7.43
CA THR A 58 -16.17 -0.74 8.84
C THR A 58 -15.32 -1.80 9.53
N ILE A 59 -15.05 -2.91 8.83
CA ILE A 59 -14.31 -4.06 9.35
C ILE A 59 -12.87 -4.01 8.86
N TRP A 60 -11.93 -4.26 9.77
CA TRP A 60 -10.51 -4.36 9.45
C TRP A 60 -10.21 -5.80 9.02
N LYS A 61 -9.50 -5.93 7.89
CA LYS A 61 -9.07 -7.23 7.35
C LYS A 61 -7.56 -7.34 7.40
N GLU A 62 -7.06 -8.53 7.63
CA GLU A 62 -5.64 -8.80 7.73
C GLU A 62 -5.12 -9.38 6.41
N PHE A 63 -4.02 -8.81 5.91
CA PHE A 63 -3.32 -9.28 4.71
C PHE A 63 -1.86 -9.54 5.06
N GLY A 64 -1.38 -10.73 4.74
CA GLY A 64 -0.01 -11.13 5.02
C GLY A 64 0.80 -11.33 3.75
N LYS A 65 1.97 -11.93 3.90
CA LYS A 65 2.90 -12.16 2.80
C LYS A 65 2.22 -12.83 1.60
N ASN A 66 2.41 -12.25 0.42
CA ASN A 66 1.87 -12.67 -0.87
C ASN A 66 0.37 -12.43 -1.07
N ASP A 67 -0.31 -11.86 -0.07
CA ASP A 67 -1.71 -11.48 -0.24
C ASP A 67 -1.78 -10.17 -1.05
N THR A 68 -2.83 -10.06 -1.86
CA THR A 68 -3.10 -8.86 -2.65
C THR A 68 -4.49 -8.33 -2.31
N PHE A 69 -4.59 -7.03 -2.11
CA PHE A 69 -5.90 -6.37 -2.05
C PHE A 69 -5.96 -5.27 -3.11
N ILE A 70 -7.18 -4.98 -3.54
CA ILE A 70 -7.44 -4.04 -4.65
C ILE A 70 -8.25 -2.87 -4.11
N VAL A 71 -7.84 -1.64 -4.48
CA VAL A 71 -8.55 -0.42 -4.14
C VAL A 71 -8.85 0.33 -5.43
N GLU A 72 -10.11 0.69 -5.65
CA GLU A 72 -10.51 1.45 -6.83
C GLU A 72 -9.97 2.88 -6.78
N ALA A 73 -9.99 3.57 -7.92
CA ALA A 73 -9.55 4.95 -8.02
C ALA A 73 -10.48 5.89 -7.22
N ASN A 74 -9.91 6.99 -6.72
CA ASN A 74 -10.63 8.05 -6.02
C ASN A 74 -11.29 7.59 -4.72
N GLU A 75 -10.60 6.71 -4.01
CA GLU A 75 -11.05 6.15 -2.74
C GLU A 75 -10.06 6.43 -1.63
N LYS A 76 -10.49 6.22 -0.39
CA LYS A 76 -9.63 6.29 0.80
C LYS A 76 -9.69 4.97 1.54
N TYR A 77 -8.55 4.55 2.08
CA TYR A 77 -8.47 3.36 2.91
C TYR A 77 -7.47 3.57 4.03
N ASN A 78 -7.60 2.77 5.09
CA ASN A 78 -6.76 2.89 6.29
C ASN A 78 -5.95 1.63 6.49
N VAL A 79 -4.72 1.79 6.94
CA VAL A 79 -3.78 0.69 7.18
C VAL A 79 -3.20 0.82 8.58
N LYS A 80 -3.14 -0.29 9.31
CA LYS A 80 -2.45 -0.41 10.59
C LYS A 80 -1.34 -1.43 10.46
N LEU A 81 -0.18 -1.12 11.01
CA LEU A 81 0.98 -2.02 10.98
C LEU A 81 1.59 -2.14 12.37
N ALA A 82 1.76 -3.38 12.82
CA ALA A 82 2.44 -3.67 14.09
C ALA A 82 3.93 -3.93 13.87
N LYS A 83 4.39 -4.08 12.63
CA LYS A 83 5.79 -4.26 12.27
C LYS A 83 6.06 -3.67 10.90
N GLN A 84 7.33 -3.39 10.62
CA GLN A 84 7.72 -2.87 9.31
C GLN A 84 7.30 -3.85 8.22
N THR A 85 6.74 -3.32 7.14
CA THR A 85 6.16 -4.13 6.07
C THR A 85 6.62 -3.62 4.72
N ALA A 86 7.00 -4.56 3.85
CA ALA A 86 7.40 -4.28 2.48
C ALA A 86 6.25 -4.65 1.54
N TYR A 87 6.05 -3.85 0.50
CA TYR A 87 4.95 -4.05 -0.43
C TYR A 87 5.34 -3.69 -1.86
N ILE A 88 4.56 -4.20 -2.82
CA ILE A 88 4.58 -3.74 -4.20
C ILE A 88 3.16 -3.34 -4.58
N CYS A 89 3.01 -2.21 -5.25
CA CYS A 89 1.70 -1.70 -5.67
C CYS A 89 1.73 -1.40 -7.15
N PHE A 90 0.82 -2.04 -7.90
CA PHE A 90 0.61 -1.72 -9.32
C PHE A 90 -0.57 -0.78 -9.47
N TYR A 91 -0.47 0.16 -10.40
CA TYR A 91 -1.48 1.17 -10.69
C TYR A 91 -2.10 0.90 -12.05
N LYS A 92 -3.39 0.79 -12.08
CA LYS A 92 -4.16 0.53 -13.31
C LYS A 92 -5.26 1.62 -13.45
#